data_d48d5231bae30cb182223236cb1d99fd
#
_entry.id   d48d5231bae30cb182223236cb1d99fd
#
_cell.length_a   1.000
_cell.length_b   1.000
_cell.length_c   1.000
_cell.angle_alpha   90.00
_cell.angle_beta   90.00
_cell.angle_gamma   90.00
#
_symmetry.space_group_name_H-M   'P 1'
#
loop_
_entity.id
_entity.type
_entity.pdbx_description
1 polymer ?
#
loop_
_entity_poly.entity_id
_entity_poly.type
_entity_poly.pdbx_seq_one_letter_code
_entity_poly.pdbx_strand_id
1 'polypeptide(L)'
;NDDKKRKLFQGMLDMLNYMDEKTSEKQFYFGTDDFDHVWEKLIDRAFGERDKDKYFPRSRWHLDYGKYKEKRPLMPDTIMIYNGKYYVLDAKCYKYGWTGNPDHLPNGSSINKQITYGEYLEKYKGIGADSIFNAFIMPFNMGKNYFKITDFVGNIGEATGDWRHNRKLYERIQGIVMDTRYLMYHYSGKPLKEKIALAECIEAVLGKPSIATGADALPEHRPVVYDFTPPVMMVAEDPVPYGVKKVDKDE
;
A
#
# COMPACT_ATOMS: atom_id res chain seq x y z
N ASN A 1 13.36 -16.54 -18.95
CA ASN A 1 13.85 -15.19 -19.34
C ASN A 1 13.40 -14.75 -20.73
N ASP A 2 13.24 -15.67 -21.69
CA ASP A 2 12.82 -15.32 -23.08
C ASP A 2 11.34 -14.98 -23.19
N ASP A 3 10.48 -15.62 -22.43
CA ASP A 3 9.03 -15.38 -22.50
C ASP A 3 8.63 -13.98 -22.03
N LYS A 4 9.32 -13.43 -21.01
CA LYS A 4 9.07 -12.04 -20.57
C LYS A 4 9.51 -11.03 -21.63
N LYS A 5 10.64 -11.26 -22.27
CA LYS A 5 11.11 -10.41 -23.37
C LYS A 5 10.19 -10.50 -24.57
N ARG A 6 9.75 -11.72 -24.92
CA ARG A 6 8.82 -11.95 -26.03
C ARG A 6 7.49 -11.23 -25.81
N LYS A 7 6.91 -11.32 -24.60
CA LYS A 7 5.68 -10.59 -24.23
C LYS A 7 5.89 -9.07 -24.27
N LEU A 8 7.05 -8.58 -23.83
CA LEU A 8 7.38 -7.16 -23.91
C LEU A 8 7.46 -6.69 -25.36
N PHE A 9 8.20 -7.41 -26.22
CA PHE A 9 8.31 -7.06 -27.63
C PHE A 9 6.98 -7.17 -28.38
N GLN A 10 6.16 -8.18 -28.06
CA GLN A 10 4.81 -8.29 -28.64
C GLN A 10 3.95 -7.10 -28.22
N GLY A 11 3.95 -6.71 -26.93
CA GLY A 11 3.23 -5.52 -26.47
C GLY A 11 3.70 -4.23 -27.14
N MET A 12 5.03 -4.09 -27.37
CA MET A 12 5.56 -2.94 -28.11
C MET A 12 5.11 -2.96 -29.58
N LEU A 13 5.11 -4.12 -30.22
CA LEU A 13 4.67 -4.29 -31.61
C LEU A 13 3.16 -3.97 -31.74
N ASP A 14 2.36 -4.48 -30.84
CA ASP A 14 0.91 -4.20 -30.79
C ASP A 14 0.63 -2.70 -30.61
N MET A 15 1.46 -2.04 -29.81
CA MET A 15 1.40 -0.60 -29.60
C MET A 15 1.73 0.20 -30.86
N LEU A 16 2.78 -0.21 -31.58
CA LEU A 16 3.18 0.41 -32.84
C LEU A 16 2.12 0.21 -33.94
N ASN A 17 1.61 -1.02 -34.07
CA ASN A 17 0.54 -1.34 -35.04
C ASN A 17 -0.75 -0.55 -34.75
N TYR A 18 -1.06 -0.34 -33.48
CA TYR A 18 -2.23 0.47 -33.06
C TYR A 18 -2.08 1.95 -33.39
N MET A 19 -0.85 2.49 -33.26
CA MET A 19 -0.56 3.89 -33.60
C MET A 19 -0.59 4.17 -35.10
N ASP A 20 -0.39 3.15 -35.91
CA ASP A 20 -0.40 3.27 -37.39
C ASP A 20 -1.83 3.25 -37.96
N GLU A 21 -2.79 2.67 -37.24
CA GLU A 21 -4.22 2.77 -37.59
C GLU A 21 -4.76 4.16 -37.23
N LYS A 22 -4.72 5.10 -38.15
CA LYS A 22 -5.25 6.47 -38.06
C LYS A 22 -6.77 6.51 -37.82
N THR A 23 -7.23 6.12 -36.64
CA THR A 23 -8.59 6.38 -36.20
C THR A 23 -8.58 7.17 -34.90
N SER A 24 -9.03 8.41 -34.99
CA SER A 24 -9.00 9.45 -33.94
C SER A 24 -9.88 9.20 -32.72
N GLU A 25 -10.51 8.04 -32.57
CA GLU A 25 -11.49 7.76 -31.52
C GLU A 25 -11.18 6.54 -30.63
N LYS A 26 -10.09 5.80 -30.90
CA LYS A 26 -9.74 4.65 -30.05
C LYS A 26 -8.85 5.10 -28.89
N GLN A 27 -9.34 5.03 -27.67
CA GLN A 27 -8.54 5.20 -26.47
C GLN A 27 -7.72 3.94 -26.22
N PHE A 28 -6.40 4.09 -26.12
CA PHE A 28 -5.51 3.00 -25.79
C PHE A 28 -5.32 2.93 -24.28
N TYR A 29 -5.60 1.76 -23.70
CA TYR A 29 -5.37 1.49 -22.28
C TYR A 29 -4.22 0.50 -22.15
N PHE A 30 -3.14 0.96 -21.55
CA PHE A 30 -2.02 0.10 -21.17
C PHE A 30 -2.04 -0.11 -19.65
N GLY A 31 -1.99 -1.35 -19.20
CA GLY A 31 -2.10 -1.68 -17.77
C GLY A 31 -1.30 -2.93 -17.40
N THR A 32 -1.26 -3.24 -16.12
CA THR A 32 -0.70 -4.46 -15.57
C THR A 32 -1.70 -5.10 -14.62
N ASP A 33 -1.77 -6.42 -14.62
CA ASP A 33 -2.58 -7.20 -13.68
C ASP A 33 -1.91 -7.30 -12.29
N ASP A 34 -0.60 -6.97 -12.21
CA ASP A 34 0.22 -7.03 -11.01
C ASP A 34 0.51 -5.62 -10.43
N PHE A 35 -0.48 -4.74 -10.42
CA PHE A 35 -0.27 -3.37 -9.96
C PHE A 35 0.09 -3.28 -8.47
N ASP A 36 -0.35 -4.20 -7.64
CA ASP A 36 0.05 -4.35 -6.25
C ASP A 36 1.56 -4.46 -6.10
N HIS A 37 2.19 -5.35 -6.89
CA HIS A 37 3.64 -5.49 -6.91
C HIS A 37 4.36 -4.24 -7.43
N VAL A 38 3.80 -3.57 -8.44
CA VAL A 38 4.33 -2.28 -8.93
C VAL A 38 4.26 -1.24 -7.82
N TRP A 39 3.14 -1.17 -7.09
CA TRP A 39 2.93 -0.24 -5.99
C TRP A 39 3.95 -0.46 -4.87
N GLU A 40 4.12 -1.69 -4.39
CA GLU A 40 5.14 -2.05 -3.39
C GLU A 40 6.54 -1.61 -3.81
N LYS A 41 6.92 -1.89 -5.07
CA LYS A 41 8.23 -1.50 -5.61
C LYS A 41 8.39 0.00 -5.74
N LEU A 42 7.34 0.71 -6.07
CA LEU A 42 7.34 2.16 -6.21
C LEU A 42 7.57 2.84 -4.84
N ILE A 43 6.84 2.40 -3.80
CA ILE A 43 7.01 2.87 -2.43
C ILE A 43 8.42 2.55 -1.91
N ASP A 44 8.86 1.31 -2.08
CA ASP A 44 10.20 0.90 -1.61
C ASP A 44 11.32 1.69 -2.30
N ARG A 45 11.18 1.96 -3.59
CA ARG A 45 12.18 2.72 -4.35
C ARG A 45 12.21 4.21 -3.96
N ALA A 46 11.03 4.79 -3.67
CA ALA A 46 10.93 6.18 -3.27
C ALA A 46 11.43 6.42 -1.82
N PHE A 47 11.09 5.53 -0.91
CA PHE A 47 11.25 5.77 0.53
C PHE A 47 12.19 4.78 1.22
N GLY A 48 12.43 3.60 0.64
CA GLY A 48 13.09 2.49 1.29
C GLY A 48 14.60 2.67 1.50
N GLU A 49 15.07 2.12 2.60
CA GLU A 49 16.51 1.95 2.87
C GLU A 49 17.05 0.72 2.16
N ARG A 50 18.29 0.81 1.65
CA ARG A 50 18.93 -0.29 0.90
C ARG A 50 19.15 -1.53 1.77
N ASP A 51 19.58 -1.33 3.03
CA ASP A 51 19.95 -2.39 3.97
C ASP A 51 18.80 -2.74 4.92
N LYS A 52 17.55 -2.71 4.45
CA LYS A 52 16.36 -2.94 5.29
C LYS A 52 16.30 -4.34 5.89
N ASP A 53 16.95 -5.34 5.28
CA ASP A 53 16.93 -6.74 5.73
C ASP A 53 17.44 -6.93 7.17
N LYS A 54 18.29 -6.04 7.65
CA LYS A 54 18.77 -6.04 9.04
C LYS A 54 17.66 -5.78 10.07
N TYR A 55 16.53 -5.25 9.64
CA TYR A 55 15.36 -4.92 10.46
C TYR A 55 14.26 -5.98 10.38
N PHE A 56 14.48 -7.11 9.72
CA PHE A 56 13.46 -8.14 9.53
C PHE A 56 13.43 -9.14 10.68
N PRO A 57 12.27 -9.38 11.32
CA PRO A 57 12.10 -10.44 12.30
C PRO A 57 12.34 -11.83 11.67
N ARG A 58 13.19 -12.62 12.28
CA ARG A 58 13.49 -13.98 11.82
C ARG A 58 12.69 -14.99 12.61
N SER A 59 12.20 -16.03 11.94
CA SER A 59 11.50 -17.15 12.54
C SER A 59 12.26 -18.45 12.33
N ARG A 60 12.24 -19.31 13.37
CA ARG A 60 12.96 -20.59 13.39
C ARG A 60 12.10 -21.66 14.00
N TRP A 61 12.23 -22.86 13.47
CA TRP A 61 11.74 -24.07 14.09
C TRP A 61 12.89 -24.73 14.84
N HIS A 62 12.69 -25.07 16.10
CA HIS A 62 13.55 -25.93 16.90
C HIS A 62 12.82 -27.27 17.02
N LEU A 63 13.38 -28.31 16.41
CA LEU A 63 12.75 -29.63 16.37
C LEU A 63 13.29 -30.47 17.53
N ASP A 64 12.45 -31.36 18.08
CA ASP A 64 12.74 -32.21 19.24
C ASP A 64 13.93 -33.14 19.05
N TYR A 65 14.27 -33.49 17.79
CA TYR A 65 15.46 -34.28 17.44
C TYR A 65 16.73 -33.44 17.22
N GLY A 66 16.80 -32.22 17.80
CA GLY A 66 18.00 -31.39 17.86
C GLY A 66 18.37 -30.63 16.59
N LYS A 67 17.50 -30.61 15.58
CA LYS A 67 17.68 -29.80 14.36
C LYS A 67 16.90 -28.49 14.45
N TYR A 68 17.41 -27.48 13.80
CA TYR A 68 16.65 -26.23 13.61
C TYR A 68 16.51 -25.91 12.11
N LYS A 69 15.45 -25.20 11.76
CA LYS A 69 15.21 -24.71 10.41
C LYS A 69 14.78 -23.25 10.44
N GLU A 70 15.60 -22.40 9.85
CA GLU A 70 15.17 -21.01 9.59
C GLU A 70 14.09 -21.00 8.51
N LYS A 71 13.09 -20.18 8.71
CA LYS A 71 12.04 -19.87 7.74
C LYS A 71 12.26 -18.48 7.17
N ARG A 72 11.56 -18.17 6.08
CA ARG A 72 11.57 -16.84 5.51
C ARG A 72 11.21 -15.82 6.61
N PRO A 73 11.99 -14.75 6.77
CA PRO A 73 11.70 -13.73 7.77
C PRO A 73 10.36 -13.05 7.47
N LEU A 74 9.78 -12.42 8.47
CA LEU A 74 8.72 -11.44 8.25
C LEU A 74 9.36 -10.21 7.60
N MET A 75 8.86 -9.82 6.43
CA MET A 75 9.46 -8.77 5.62
C MET A 75 8.47 -7.63 5.49
N PRO A 76 8.71 -6.48 6.13
CA PRO A 76 7.99 -5.26 5.78
C PRO A 76 8.34 -4.84 4.34
N ASP A 77 7.40 -4.28 3.63
CA ASP A 77 7.64 -3.88 2.25
C ASP A 77 8.72 -2.80 2.18
N THR A 78 8.69 -1.85 3.12
CA THR A 78 9.61 -0.72 3.14
C THR A 78 9.96 -0.31 4.58
N ILE A 79 11.23 -0.03 4.82
CA ILE A 79 11.70 0.70 6.02
C ILE A 79 12.26 2.03 5.54
N MET A 80 11.63 3.12 5.96
CA MET A 80 12.13 4.48 5.73
C MET A 80 12.79 5.00 6.99
N ILE A 81 13.96 5.62 6.85
CA ILE A 81 14.64 6.29 7.96
C ILE A 81 14.75 7.78 7.61
N TYR A 82 14.24 8.61 8.50
CA TYR A 82 14.34 10.06 8.37
C TYR A 82 14.49 10.70 9.74
N ASN A 83 15.47 11.57 9.89
CA ASN A 83 15.78 12.31 11.13
C ASN A 83 15.87 11.43 12.39
N GLY A 84 16.55 10.25 12.27
CA GLY A 84 16.71 9.29 13.38
C GLY A 84 15.46 8.50 13.74
N LYS A 85 14.35 8.69 13.00
CA LYS A 85 13.08 7.97 13.17
C LYS A 85 12.92 6.89 12.13
N TYR A 86 12.22 5.83 12.50
CA TYR A 86 12.01 4.62 11.70
C TYR A 86 10.53 4.47 11.36
N TYR A 87 10.24 4.44 10.08
CA TYR A 87 8.87 4.29 9.56
C TYR A 87 8.78 2.93 8.87
N VAL A 88 7.98 2.04 9.43
CA VAL A 88 7.67 0.74 8.84
C VAL A 88 6.44 0.93 7.94
N LEU A 89 6.67 0.90 6.65
CA LEU A 89 5.65 1.16 5.64
C LEU A 89 5.26 -0.15 4.97
N ASP A 90 3.97 -0.44 4.94
CA ASP A 90 3.41 -1.60 4.28
C ASP A 90 2.49 -1.11 3.14
N ALA A 91 2.93 -1.34 1.91
CA ALA A 91 2.24 -0.88 0.72
C ALA A 91 1.02 -1.75 0.45
N LYS A 92 -0.17 -1.18 0.53
CA LYS A 92 -1.43 -1.91 0.37
C LYS A 92 -2.20 -1.39 -0.84
N CYS A 93 -2.15 -2.13 -1.94
CA CYS A 93 -2.93 -1.82 -3.13
C CYS A 93 -4.42 -2.17 -2.94
N TYR A 94 -5.02 -1.68 -1.85
CA TYR A 94 -6.42 -1.88 -1.56
C TYR A 94 -7.29 -0.81 -2.20
N LYS A 95 -8.53 -1.16 -2.54
CA LYS A 95 -9.44 -0.29 -3.29
C LYS A 95 -9.96 0.91 -2.50
N TYR A 96 -9.65 1.01 -1.20
CA TYR A 96 -10.14 2.09 -0.34
C TYR A 96 -9.85 3.48 -0.90
N GLY A 97 -8.63 3.73 -1.37
CA GLY A 97 -8.26 5.02 -1.97
C GLY A 97 -9.08 5.43 -3.20
N TRP A 98 -9.80 4.49 -3.82
CA TRP A 98 -10.66 4.74 -4.98
C TRP A 98 -12.14 4.68 -4.67
N THR A 99 -12.53 3.95 -3.63
CA THR A 99 -13.93 3.68 -3.32
C THR A 99 -14.43 4.42 -2.08
N GLY A 100 -13.52 4.77 -1.16
CA GLY A 100 -13.89 5.27 0.17
C GLY A 100 -14.64 4.25 1.03
N ASN A 101 -14.81 3.00 0.57
CA ASN A 101 -15.52 1.97 1.32
C ASN A 101 -14.62 1.36 2.39
N PRO A 102 -14.98 1.45 3.69
CA PRO A 102 -14.20 0.88 4.80
C PRO A 102 -13.92 -0.62 4.70
N ASP A 103 -14.77 -1.40 4.01
CA ASP A 103 -14.56 -2.83 3.79
C ASP A 103 -13.29 -3.12 2.94
N HIS A 104 -12.78 -2.11 2.28
CA HIS A 104 -11.55 -2.18 1.50
C HIS A 104 -10.30 -1.72 2.27
N LEU A 105 -10.35 -1.66 3.59
CA LEU A 105 -9.19 -1.40 4.45
C LEU A 105 -8.42 -2.67 4.82
N PRO A 106 -7.15 -2.57 5.23
CA PRO A 106 -6.38 -3.70 5.72
C PRO A 106 -7.03 -4.38 6.93
N ASN A 107 -7.01 -5.70 6.96
CA ASN A 107 -7.63 -6.50 8.00
C ASN A 107 -6.74 -6.67 9.26
N GLY A 108 -7.28 -7.33 10.30
CA GLY A 108 -6.61 -7.54 11.58
C GLY A 108 -5.28 -8.29 11.48
N SER A 109 -5.09 -9.20 10.52
CA SER A 109 -3.81 -9.89 10.32
C SER A 109 -2.72 -8.94 9.85
N SER A 110 -3.06 -7.98 8.98
CA SER A 110 -2.15 -6.93 8.53
C SER A 110 -1.79 -5.98 9.69
N ILE A 111 -2.77 -5.62 10.51
CA ILE A 111 -2.56 -4.80 11.71
C ILE A 111 -1.60 -5.48 12.68
N ASN A 112 -1.83 -6.76 13.02
CA ASN A 112 -0.97 -7.50 13.92
C ASN A 112 0.46 -7.63 13.38
N LYS A 113 0.61 -7.88 12.08
CA LYS A 113 1.92 -7.96 11.41
C LYS A 113 2.69 -6.64 11.52
N GLN A 114 2.02 -5.50 11.31
CA GLN A 114 2.63 -4.18 11.44
C GLN A 114 3.09 -3.89 12.89
N ILE A 115 2.25 -4.17 13.88
CA ILE A 115 2.61 -4.02 15.29
C ILE A 115 3.85 -4.88 15.62
N THR A 116 3.89 -6.12 15.12
CA THR A 116 5.01 -7.04 15.33
C THR A 116 6.33 -6.48 14.78
N TYR A 117 6.31 -5.79 13.66
CA TYR A 117 7.51 -5.13 13.13
C TYR A 117 8.01 -4.01 14.06
N GLY A 118 7.12 -3.15 14.54
CA GLY A 118 7.47 -2.10 15.49
C GLY A 118 8.02 -2.65 16.79
N GLU A 119 7.39 -3.68 17.34
CA GLU A 119 7.84 -4.38 18.53
C GLU A 119 9.22 -5.02 18.36
N TYR A 120 9.52 -5.58 17.20
CA TYR A 120 10.84 -6.12 16.89
C TYR A 120 11.91 -5.04 16.84
N LEU A 121 11.63 -3.89 16.24
CA LEU A 121 12.56 -2.76 16.21
C LEU A 121 12.87 -2.25 17.61
N GLU A 122 11.87 -2.13 18.47
CA GLU A 122 12.06 -1.71 19.86
C GLU A 122 12.88 -2.73 20.64
N LYS A 123 12.41 -3.97 20.71
CA LYS A 123 12.96 -4.99 21.63
C LYS A 123 14.30 -5.57 21.17
N TYR A 124 14.50 -5.74 19.87
CA TYR A 124 15.66 -6.46 19.33
C TYR A 124 16.65 -5.57 18.59
N LYS A 125 16.23 -4.38 18.17
CA LYS A 125 17.14 -3.39 17.57
C LYS A 125 17.47 -2.24 18.49
N GLY A 126 16.82 -2.17 19.67
CA GLY A 126 17.09 -1.13 20.68
C GLY A 126 16.68 0.27 20.24
N ILE A 127 15.74 0.38 19.29
CA ILE A 127 15.23 1.65 18.83
C ILE A 127 14.14 2.12 19.79
N GLY A 128 14.21 3.38 20.24
CA GLY A 128 13.21 3.93 21.15
C GLY A 128 11.81 3.86 20.57
N ALA A 129 10.82 3.47 21.38
CA ALA A 129 9.42 3.34 20.93
C ALA A 129 8.86 4.64 20.32
N ASP A 130 9.32 5.79 20.83
CA ASP A 130 8.93 7.12 20.34
C ASP A 130 9.56 7.50 19.00
N SER A 131 10.45 6.64 18.49
CA SER A 131 11.12 6.82 17.19
C SER A 131 10.68 5.79 16.16
N ILE A 132 9.64 4.99 16.46
CA ILE A 132 9.12 3.95 15.55
C ILE A 132 7.69 4.27 15.19
N PHE A 133 7.42 4.29 13.90
CA PHE A 133 6.13 4.63 13.31
C PHE A 133 5.69 3.54 12.32
N ASN A 134 4.42 3.22 12.31
CA ASN A 134 3.83 2.26 11.38
C ASN A 134 2.79 2.93 10.49
N ALA A 135 2.80 2.60 9.21
CA ALA A 135 1.79 3.08 8.27
C ALA A 135 1.45 2.06 7.18
N PHE A 136 0.18 2.04 6.80
CA PHE A 136 -0.28 1.46 5.53
C PHE A 136 -0.29 2.55 4.47
N ILE A 137 0.34 2.28 3.32
CA ILE A 137 0.39 3.22 2.20
C ILE A 137 -0.50 2.71 1.08
N MET A 138 -1.61 3.38 0.84
CA MET A 138 -2.62 3.00 -0.15
C MET A 138 -2.62 3.97 -1.34
N PRO A 139 -2.76 3.46 -2.57
CA PRO A 139 -2.84 4.32 -3.74
C PRO A 139 -4.18 5.07 -3.77
N PHE A 140 -4.17 6.31 -4.22
CA PHE A 140 -5.37 7.06 -4.55
C PHE A 140 -5.15 7.93 -5.80
N ASN A 141 -6.21 8.52 -6.29
CA ASN A 141 -6.18 9.40 -7.45
C ASN A 141 -6.70 10.79 -7.04
N MET A 142 -5.83 11.78 -7.09
CA MET A 142 -6.18 13.17 -6.78
C MET A 142 -7.34 13.69 -7.64
N GLY A 143 -7.48 13.22 -8.88
CA GLY A 143 -8.60 13.59 -9.76
C GLY A 143 -9.97 13.06 -9.31
N LYS A 144 -10.00 12.09 -8.37
CA LYS A 144 -11.21 11.55 -7.73
C LYS A 144 -11.05 11.59 -6.21
N ASN A 145 -10.81 12.78 -5.68
CA ASN A 145 -10.43 13.00 -4.29
C ASN A 145 -11.64 13.02 -3.35
N TYR A 146 -12.00 11.88 -2.82
CA TYR A 146 -13.07 11.74 -1.82
C TYR A 146 -12.68 12.26 -0.43
N PHE A 147 -11.37 12.32 -0.13
CA PHE A 147 -10.85 12.61 1.19
C PHE A 147 -10.59 14.10 1.42
N LYS A 148 -10.84 14.96 0.42
CA LYS A 148 -10.52 16.40 0.46
C LYS A 148 -9.04 16.69 0.78
N ILE A 149 -8.16 15.81 0.36
CA ILE A 149 -6.71 15.95 0.53
C ILE A 149 -6.21 16.97 -0.48
N THR A 150 -5.38 17.91 -0.03
CA THR A 150 -4.86 19.01 -0.86
C THR A 150 -3.43 18.79 -1.34
N ASP A 151 -2.75 17.77 -0.80
CA ASP A 151 -1.38 17.41 -1.18
C ASP A 151 -1.37 15.97 -1.78
N PHE A 152 -0.26 15.56 -2.35
CA PHE A 152 -0.09 14.20 -2.93
C PHE A 152 -0.19 13.07 -1.88
N VAL A 153 -0.12 13.40 -0.59
CA VAL A 153 -0.21 12.48 0.54
C VAL A 153 -1.23 12.98 1.56
N GLY A 154 -1.98 12.08 2.17
CA GLY A 154 -2.93 12.42 3.22
C GLY A 154 -3.17 11.28 4.20
N ASN A 155 -3.42 11.63 5.46
CA ASN A 155 -3.78 10.71 6.52
C ASN A 155 -5.31 10.56 6.57
N ILE A 156 -5.79 9.32 6.56
CA ILE A 156 -7.22 8.97 6.57
C ILE A 156 -7.68 8.37 7.90
N GLY A 157 -6.80 8.30 8.89
CA GLY A 157 -7.08 7.73 10.20
C GLY A 157 -6.04 6.71 10.66
N GLU A 158 -6.35 5.99 11.71
CA GLU A 158 -5.46 4.99 12.29
C GLU A 158 -6.15 3.64 12.48
N ALA A 159 -5.36 2.57 12.39
CA ALA A 159 -5.75 1.22 12.75
C ALA A 159 -5.05 0.80 14.05
N THR A 160 -5.81 0.21 14.97
CA THR A 160 -5.33 -0.26 16.26
C THR A 160 -5.84 -1.68 16.53
N GLY A 161 -5.19 -2.39 17.47
CA GLY A 161 -5.68 -3.67 17.96
C GLY A 161 -6.18 -3.53 19.40
N ASP A 162 -7.38 -4.06 19.71
CA ASP A 162 -7.97 -4.08 21.06
C ASP A 162 -7.16 -4.93 22.05
N TRP A 163 -6.31 -5.82 21.54
CA TRP A 163 -5.36 -6.61 22.34
C TRP A 163 -4.07 -5.84 22.70
N ARG A 164 -3.98 -4.55 22.39
CA ARG A 164 -2.87 -3.65 22.70
C ARG A 164 -3.36 -2.43 23.46
N HIS A 165 -2.47 -1.84 24.24
CA HIS A 165 -2.81 -0.64 25.00
C HIS A 165 -2.78 0.65 24.15
N ASN A 166 -2.35 0.57 22.91
CA ASN A 166 -2.21 1.70 21.95
C ASN A 166 -1.42 2.89 22.52
N ARG A 167 -0.51 2.61 23.45
CA ARG A 167 0.33 3.63 24.09
C ARG A 167 1.59 3.95 23.33
N LYS A 168 2.09 2.98 22.56
CA LYS A 168 3.30 3.16 21.74
C LYS A 168 2.92 3.65 20.36
N LEU A 169 3.74 4.54 19.79
CA LEU A 169 3.43 5.15 18.48
C LEU A 169 3.27 4.10 17.38
N TYR A 170 4.07 3.04 17.41
CA TYR A 170 3.98 1.96 16.43
C TYR A 170 2.77 1.01 16.61
N GLU A 171 2.05 1.08 17.73
CA GLU A 171 0.79 0.34 17.92
C GLU A 171 -0.40 1.04 17.23
N ARG A 172 -0.21 2.30 16.83
CA ARG A 172 -1.19 3.15 16.15
C ARG A 172 -0.79 3.26 14.68
N ILE A 173 -1.21 2.30 13.85
CA ILE A 173 -0.82 2.22 12.46
C ILE A 173 -1.57 3.28 11.66
N GLN A 174 -0.86 4.19 11.03
CA GLN A 174 -1.46 5.29 10.29
C GLN A 174 -1.93 4.80 8.90
N GLY A 175 -3.16 5.12 8.55
CA GLY A 175 -3.68 4.94 7.20
C GLY A 175 -3.30 6.14 6.33
N ILE A 176 -2.46 5.91 5.34
CA ILE A 176 -1.97 6.95 4.43
C ILE A 176 -2.46 6.65 3.02
N VAL A 177 -3.05 7.62 2.37
CA VAL A 177 -3.29 7.57 0.92
C VAL A 177 -2.29 8.45 0.21
N MET A 178 -1.79 7.99 -0.94
CA MET A 178 -0.76 8.67 -1.71
C MET A 178 -1.12 8.69 -3.18
N ASP A 179 -1.05 9.87 -3.81
CA ASP A 179 -1.39 10.02 -5.22
C ASP A 179 -0.45 9.22 -6.11
N THR A 180 -1.02 8.22 -6.77
CA THR A 180 -0.28 7.28 -7.61
C THR A 180 0.42 7.99 -8.75
N ARG A 181 -0.24 8.95 -9.39
CA ARG A 181 0.30 9.67 -10.53
C ARG A 181 1.44 10.57 -10.11
N TYR A 182 1.28 11.31 -9.02
CA TYR A 182 2.33 12.14 -8.47
C TYR A 182 3.58 11.31 -8.18
N LEU A 183 3.42 10.19 -7.46
CA LEU A 183 4.55 9.34 -7.09
C LEU A 183 5.25 8.73 -8.31
N MET A 184 4.53 8.32 -9.35
CA MET A 184 5.11 7.81 -10.59
C MET A 184 6.05 8.83 -11.29
N TYR A 185 5.79 10.11 -11.14
CA TYR A 185 6.66 11.15 -11.69
C TYR A 185 7.81 11.56 -10.76
N HIS A 186 7.70 11.30 -9.45
CA HIS A 186 8.63 11.84 -8.44
C HIS A 186 9.40 10.78 -7.65
N TYR A 187 9.25 9.49 -7.94
CA TYR A 187 9.90 8.40 -7.18
C TYR A 187 11.42 8.28 -7.37
N SER A 188 11.98 8.91 -8.39
CA SER A 188 13.40 8.79 -8.71
C SER A 188 14.25 9.89 -8.07
N GLY A 189 15.51 9.59 -7.75
CA GLY A 189 16.48 10.61 -7.34
C GLY A 189 16.55 10.96 -5.86
N LYS A 190 16.11 10.06 -4.96
CA LYS A 190 16.06 10.31 -3.49
C LYS A 190 15.14 11.47 -3.14
N PRO A 191 13.85 11.29 -3.22
CA PRO A 191 12.86 12.35 -3.06
C PRO A 191 12.77 12.82 -1.59
N LEU A 192 13.66 13.72 -1.19
CA LEU A 192 13.73 14.22 0.19
C LEU A 192 12.47 14.98 0.58
N LYS A 193 11.92 15.78 -0.34
CA LYS A 193 10.68 16.54 -0.13
C LYS A 193 9.53 15.58 0.17
N GLU A 194 9.41 14.51 -0.59
CA GLU A 194 8.39 13.49 -0.43
C GLU A 194 8.57 12.69 0.86
N LYS A 195 9.82 12.39 1.26
CA LYS A 195 10.12 11.78 2.57
C LYS A 195 9.69 12.66 3.73
N ILE A 196 9.95 13.95 3.66
CA ILE A 196 9.54 14.93 4.67
C ILE A 196 8.01 14.97 4.76
N ALA A 197 7.33 15.16 3.64
CA ALA A 197 5.88 15.24 3.61
C ALA A 197 5.20 13.97 4.14
N LEU A 198 5.74 12.79 3.80
CA LEU A 198 5.23 11.52 4.33
C LEU A 198 5.46 11.40 5.83
N ALA A 199 6.65 11.74 6.32
CA ALA A 199 6.97 11.70 7.76
C ALA A 199 6.05 12.64 8.55
N GLU A 200 5.90 13.88 8.11
CA GLU A 200 5.01 14.87 8.73
C GLU A 200 3.54 14.41 8.71
N CYS A 201 3.10 13.83 7.60
CA CYS A 201 1.74 13.31 7.46
C CYS A 201 1.46 12.15 8.45
N ILE A 202 2.43 11.26 8.68
CA ILE A 202 2.32 10.16 9.66
C ILE A 202 2.34 10.72 11.09
N GLU A 203 3.22 11.67 11.40
CA GLU A 203 3.42 12.18 12.76
C GLU A 203 2.33 13.14 13.23
N ALA A 204 1.73 13.91 12.34
CA ALA A 204 0.78 14.97 12.67
C ALA A 204 -0.43 14.51 13.52
N VAL A 205 -0.83 13.25 13.37
CA VAL A 205 -1.96 12.67 14.10
C VAL A 205 -1.50 12.04 15.42
N LEU A 206 -0.27 11.55 15.49
CA LEU A 206 0.26 10.81 16.64
C LEU A 206 0.56 11.69 17.86
N GLY A 207 0.73 12.99 17.67
CA GLY A 207 0.79 13.97 18.75
C GLY A 207 -0.55 14.17 19.51
N LYS A 208 -1.64 13.61 19.00
CA LYS A 208 -2.98 13.65 19.62
C LYS A 208 -3.28 12.32 20.30
N PRO A 209 -4.14 12.30 21.34
CA PRO A 209 -4.63 11.04 21.90
C PRO A 209 -5.21 10.13 20.79
N SER A 210 -4.98 8.81 20.93
CA SER A 210 -5.58 7.85 20.00
C SER A 210 -7.10 7.94 20.06
N ILE A 211 -7.75 7.88 18.91
CA ILE A 211 -9.21 7.79 18.81
C ILE A 211 -9.71 6.56 19.56
N ALA A 212 -8.94 5.47 19.57
CA ALA A 212 -9.27 4.23 20.26
C ALA A 212 -9.15 4.34 21.81
N THR A 213 -8.33 5.25 22.34
CA THR A 213 -8.18 5.43 23.80
C THR A 213 -9.25 6.30 24.43
N GLY A 214 -10.05 7.02 23.63
CA GLY A 214 -11.24 7.73 24.04
C GLY A 214 -12.49 6.84 24.17
N ALA A 215 -12.37 5.57 23.88
CA ALA A 215 -13.46 4.61 23.72
C ALA A 215 -13.73 3.73 24.95
N ASP A 216 -13.57 4.25 26.17
CA ASP A 216 -14.40 3.78 27.29
C ASP A 216 -15.85 4.24 27.15
N ALA A 217 -16.14 5.03 26.14
CA ALA A 217 -17.44 5.27 25.57
C ALA A 217 -17.37 4.88 24.10
N LEU A 218 -17.76 3.64 23.79
CA LEU A 218 -18.25 3.34 22.44
C LEU A 218 -19.32 4.39 22.16
N PRO A 219 -19.11 5.38 21.28
CA PRO A 219 -20.21 6.16 20.80
C PRO A 219 -21.11 5.12 20.15
N GLU A 220 -22.40 5.10 20.56
CA GLU A 220 -23.41 4.40 19.80
C GLU A 220 -23.09 4.61 18.33
N HIS A 221 -22.97 3.52 17.61
CA HIS A 221 -22.70 3.49 16.18
C HIS A 221 -23.72 4.40 15.51
N ARG A 222 -23.41 5.69 15.43
CA ARG A 222 -24.03 6.52 14.42
C ARG A 222 -23.26 6.19 13.15
N PRO A 223 -23.89 5.47 12.21
CA PRO A 223 -23.29 5.32 10.91
C PRO A 223 -23.02 6.75 10.44
N VAL A 224 -21.76 7.08 10.19
CA VAL A 224 -21.45 8.28 9.43
C VAL A 224 -22.04 7.98 8.07
N VAL A 225 -23.26 8.45 7.85
CA VAL A 225 -23.91 8.43 6.55
C VAL A 225 -23.12 9.43 5.74
N TYR A 226 -22.08 8.93 5.09
CA TYR A 226 -21.52 9.64 3.96
C TYR A 226 -22.64 9.61 2.91
N ASP A 227 -23.18 10.76 2.61
CA ASP A 227 -24.11 10.93 1.50
C ASP A 227 -23.35 10.73 0.20
N PHE A 228 -23.07 9.45 -0.09
CA PHE A 228 -22.52 9.00 -1.34
C PHE A 228 -23.67 8.87 -2.31
N THR A 229 -24.05 9.97 -2.92
CA THR A 229 -24.64 9.89 -4.25
C THR A 229 -23.48 9.42 -5.16
N PRO A 230 -23.42 8.15 -5.55
CA PRO A 230 -22.39 7.73 -6.48
C PRO A 230 -22.52 8.59 -7.73
N PRO A 231 -21.44 9.19 -8.26
CA PRO A 231 -21.51 9.76 -9.57
C PRO A 231 -22.02 8.66 -10.49
N VAL A 232 -23.04 8.96 -11.29
CA VAL A 232 -23.56 8.02 -12.29
C VAL A 232 -22.35 7.50 -13.05
N MET A 233 -21.93 6.27 -12.71
CA MET A 233 -20.95 5.57 -13.52
C MET A 233 -21.64 5.38 -14.85
N MET A 234 -21.17 6.10 -15.87
CA MET A 234 -21.40 5.62 -17.24
C MET A 234 -20.75 4.23 -17.26
N VAL A 235 -21.59 3.22 -17.16
CA VAL A 235 -21.20 1.84 -17.38
C VAL A 235 -20.62 1.83 -18.77
N ALA A 236 -19.31 1.71 -18.89
CA ALA A 236 -18.72 1.29 -20.14
C ALA A 236 -19.38 -0.06 -20.44
N GLU A 237 -20.01 -0.17 -21.58
CA GLU A 237 -20.65 -1.39 -22.04
C GLU A 237 -19.72 -2.57 -21.78
N ASP A 238 -20.28 -3.69 -21.32
CA ASP A 238 -19.56 -4.89 -20.96
C ASP A 238 -18.47 -5.21 -22.00
N PRO A 239 -17.24 -5.55 -21.58
CA PRO A 239 -16.22 -5.95 -22.53
C PRO A 239 -16.72 -7.17 -23.28
N VAL A 240 -16.83 -7.06 -24.58
CA VAL A 240 -17.19 -8.17 -25.46
C VAL A 240 -16.24 -9.33 -25.16
N PRO A 241 -16.74 -10.51 -24.77
CA PRO A 241 -15.86 -11.62 -24.44
C PRO A 241 -15.02 -11.97 -25.66
N TYR A 242 -13.71 -12.03 -25.47
CA TYR A 242 -12.78 -12.50 -26.49
C TYR A 242 -13.21 -13.89 -26.94
N GLY A 243 -13.67 -13.99 -28.18
CA GLY A 243 -14.12 -15.23 -28.77
C GLY A 243 -12.98 -16.25 -28.82
N VAL A 244 -13.10 -17.29 -28.01
CA VAL A 244 -12.34 -18.53 -28.18
C VAL A 244 -12.83 -19.14 -29.51
N LYS A 245 -12.00 -19.04 -30.58
CA LYS A 245 -12.21 -19.85 -31.76
C LYS A 245 -12.10 -21.30 -31.38
N LYS A 246 -13.23 -22.02 -31.34
CA LYS A 246 -13.23 -23.47 -31.36
C LYS A 246 -12.58 -23.91 -32.66
N VAL A 247 -11.48 -24.61 -32.55
CA VAL A 247 -10.94 -25.41 -33.64
C VAL A 247 -11.81 -26.64 -33.73
N ASP A 248 -12.65 -26.67 -34.74
CA ASP A 248 -13.35 -27.88 -35.08
C ASP A 248 -12.32 -28.95 -35.48
N LYS A 249 -12.33 -30.04 -34.75
CA LYS A 249 -11.74 -31.31 -35.17
C LYS A 249 -12.85 -32.02 -35.97
N ASP A 250 -12.72 -32.07 -37.24
CA ASP A 250 -13.28 -33.12 -38.07
C ASP A 250 -12.56 -33.14 -39.44
N GLU A 251 -12.02 -34.31 -39.69
CA GLU A 251 -11.47 -35.04 -40.84
C GLU A 251 -9.97 -35.30 -40.82
#